data_d07d08bbefe039f5ca286f029fe24fc9
#
_entry.id   d07d08bbefe039f5ca286f029fe24fc9
#
_cell.length_a   1.000
_cell.length_b   1.000
_cell.length_c   1.000
_cell.angle_alpha   90.00
_cell.angle_beta   90.00
_cell.angle_gamma   90.00
#
_symmetry.space_group_name_H-M   'P 1'
#
loop_
_entity.id
_entity.type
_entity.pdbx_description
1 polymer ?
#
loop_
_entity_poly.entity_id
_entity_poly.type
_entity_poly.pdbx_seq_one_letter_code
_entity_poly.pdbx_strand_id
1 'polypeptide(L)'
;EMMNSIDKNERNEAFEKWNNSVRKYSAEFEKASADLPEAFLKHYLNSQSFHDAIVTQINYMTIGDDKGKVDIGISTVENHYVITYLDVEKFLVDIPQDKHWLGGEMRWGYDEFEKVKGGLWEHRILTDGGEIQIIYKKLKIQ
;
A
#
# COMPACT_ATOMS: atom_id res chain seq x y z
N GLU A 1 1.31 30.32 27.02
CA GLU A 1 1.56 29.96 27.64
C GLU A 1 0.90 28.90 27.88
N MET A 2 0.27 28.56 27.20
CA MET A 2 -0.38 27.57 27.62
C MET A 2 -0.11 26.30 27.05
N MET A 3 1.02 26.08 26.51
CA MET A 3 1.50 24.74 26.25
C MET A 3 1.85 24.14 27.59
N ASN A 4 0.89 23.51 28.19
CA ASN A 4 1.15 22.96 29.49
C ASN A 4 1.79 21.56 29.34
N SER A 5 2.19 20.97 30.46
CA SER A 5 2.89 19.70 30.49
C SER A 5 2.05 18.54 29.98
N ILE A 6 0.72 18.64 30.05
CA ILE A 6 -0.16 17.60 29.56
C ILE A 6 -0.06 17.47 28.04
N ASP A 7 -0.11 18.60 27.32
CA ASP A 7 0.03 18.59 25.87
C ASP A 7 1.37 18.01 25.43
N LYS A 8 2.43 18.35 26.17
CA LYS A 8 3.75 17.84 25.87
C LYS A 8 3.84 16.34 26.06
N ASN A 9 3.23 15.82 27.12
CA ASN A 9 3.21 14.39 27.39
C ASN A 9 2.40 13.63 26.34
N GLU A 10 1.25 14.18 25.94
CA GLU A 10 0.43 13.57 24.90
C GLU A 10 1.18 13.49 23.57
N ARG A 11 1.92 14.53 23.23
CA ARG A 11 2.73 14.51 22.02
C ARG A 11 3.85 13.49 22.08
N ASN A 12 4.49 13.34 23.23
CA ASN A 12 5.55 12.35 23.41
C ASN A 12 4.99 10.94 23.30
N GLU A 13 3.82 10.68 23.88
CA GLU A 13 3.19 9.36 23.76
C GLU A 13 2.81 9.03 22.32
N ALA A 14 2.26 10.01 21.61
CA ALA A 14 1.90 9.82 20.20
C ALA A 14 3.14 9.55 19.36
N PHE A 15 4.24 10.27 19.63
CA PHE A 15 5.49 10.07 18.91
C PHE A 15 6.06 8.68 19.16
N GLU A 16 6.00 8.19 20.41
CA GLU A 16 6.46 6.85 20.75
C GLU A 16 5.64 5.77 20.06
N LYS A 17 4.31 5.91 20.04
CA LYS A 17 3.44 4.99 19.34
C LYS A 17 3.76 4.95 17.86
N TRP A 18 3.96 6.12 17.26
CA TRP A 18 4.29 6.22 15.85
C TRP A 18 5.62 5.54 15.55
N ASN A 19 6.66 5.79 16.38
CA ASN A 19 7.96 5.16 16.23
C ASN A 19 7.87 3.65 16.35
N ASN A 20 7.09 3.15 17.31
CA ASN A 20 6.92 1.71 17.50
C ASN A 20 6.23 1.08 16.30
N SER A 21 5.23 1.75 15.74
CA SER A 21 4.54 1.28 14.55
C SER A 21 5.47 1.24 13.34
N VAL A 22 6.30 2.27 13.17
CA VAL A 22 7.27 2.31 12.07
C VAL A 22 8.29 1.20 12.21
N ARG A 23 8.79 0.95 13.41
CA ARG A 23 9.75 -0.14 13.65
C ARG A 23 9.14 -1.49 13.34
N LYS A 24 7.92 -1.72 13.80
CA LYS A 24 7.21 -2.97 13.55
C LYS A 24 7.00 -3.17 12.06
N TYR A 25 6.56 -2.14 11.36
CA TYR A 25 6.34 -2.22 9.94
C TYR A 25 7.64 -2.48 9.18
N SER A 26 8.73 -1.82 9.57
CA SER A 26 10.03 -2.01 8.94
C SER A 26 10.51 -3.45 9.08
N ALA A 27 10.33 -4.05 10.26
CA ALA A 27 10.71 -5.44 10.49
C ALA A 27 9.86 -6.39 9.65
N GLU A 28 8.56 -6.14 9.54
CA GLU A 28 7.66 -6.94 8.72
C GLU A 28 7.98 -6.77 7.23
N PHE A 29 8.33 -5.56 6.81
CA PHE A 29 8.71 -5.31 5.43
C PHE A 29 10.00 -6.04 5.06
N GLU A 30 10.98 -6.11 5.96
CA GLU A 30 12.20 -6.86 5.71
C GLU A 30 11.90 -8.34 5.44
N LYS A 31 10.96 -8.91 6.19
CA LYS A 31 10.53 -10.28 5.95
C LYS A 31 9.80 -10.42 4.62
N ALA A 32 8.93 -9.48 4.33
CA ALA A 32 8.17 -9.50 3.08
C ALA A 32 9.07 -9.28 1.87
N SER A 33 10.08 -8.42 1.99
CA SER A 33 10.96 -8.08 0.88
C SER A 33 11.73 -9.26 0.34
N ALA A 34 11.99 -10.26 1.17
CA ALA A 34 12.67 -11.47 0.72
C ALA A 34 11.86 -12.24 -0.32
N ASP A 35 10.53 -12.12 -0.28
CA ASP A 35 9.63 -12.81 -1.20
C ASP A 35 9.06 -11.91 -2.29
N LEU A 36 9.42 -10.62 -2.31
CA LEU A 36 8.99 -9.71 -3.36
C LEU A 36 9.94 -9.77 -4.56
N PRO A 37 9.43 -9.64 -5.79
CA PRO A 37 10.29 -9.62 -6.96
C PRO A 37 11.32 -8.50 -6.90
N GLU A 38 12.52 -8.79 -7.36
CA GLU A 38 13.62 -7.82 -7.36
C GLU A 38 13.27 -6.56 -8.14
N ALA A 39 12.61 -6.72 -9.29
CA ALA A 39 12.18 -5.59 -10.11
C ALA A 39 11.20 -4.69 -9.34
N PHE A 40 10.27 -5.31 -8.60
CA PHE A 40 9.33 -4.53 -7.79
C PHE A 40 10.06 -3.75 -6.71
N LEU A 41 10.94 -4.40 -5.97
CA LEU A 41 11.71 -3.74 -4.91
C LEU A 41 12.52 -2.57 -5.44
N LYS A 42 13.15 -2.74 -6.59
CA LYS A 42 13.94 -1.67 -7.19
C LYS A 42 13.09 -0.43 -7.45
N HIS A 43 11.96 -0.59 -8.12
CA HIS A 43 11.09 0.55 -8.43
C HIS A 43 10.42 1.12 -7.19
N TYR A 44 10.00 0.25 -6.28
CA TYR A 44 9.34 0.65 -5.05
C TYR A 44 10.27 1.53 -4.20
N LEU A 45 11.51 1.08 -3.98
CA LEU A 45 12.47 1.82 -3.16
C LEU A 45 12.94 3.11 -3.84
N ASN A 46 13.14 3.06 -5.15
CA ASN A 46 13.57 4.24 -5.89
C ASN A 46 12.49 5.31 -6.00
N SER A 47 11.24 4.93 -5.82
CA SER A 47 10.10 5.85 -5.90
C SER A 47 9.53 6.18 -4.53
N GLN A 48 10.35 6.11 -3.49
CA GLN A 48 9.93 6.42 -2.11
C GLN A 48 8.70 5.64 -1.68
N SER A 49 8.71 4.33 -1.96
CA SER A 49 7.59 3.42 -1.65
C SER A 49 6.30 3.85 -2.34
N PHE A 50 6.42 4.47 -3.51
CA PHE A 50 5.30 5.00 -4.32
C PHE A 50 4.49 6.07 -3.59
N HIS A 51 5.04 6.67 -2.55
CA HIS A 51 4.36 7.75 -1.83
C HIS A 51 4.04 8.89 -2.81
N ASP A 52 2.80 9.34 -2.78
CA ASP A 52 2.26 10.37 -3.67
C ASP A 52 2.13 9.97 -5.13
N ALA A 53 2.38 8.71 -5.48
CA ALA A 53 2.08 8.25 -6.84
C ALA A 53 0.57 8.31 -7.08
N ILE A 54 0.19 8.65 -8.30
CA ILE A 54 -1.23 8.73 -8.66
C ILE A 54 -1.69 7.37 -9.14
N VAL A 55 -2.76 6.85 -8.54
CA VAL A 55 -3.37 5.60 -9.00
C VAL A 55 -4.22 5.95 -10.22
N THR A 56 -3.81 5.47 -11.38
CA THR A 56 -4.46 5.80 -12.64
C THR A 56 -5.47 4.75 -13.08
N GLN A 57 -5.34 3.53 -12.58
CA GLN A 57 -6.15 2.42 -13.06
C GLN A 57 -6.21 1.31 -12.02
N ILE A 58 -7.39 0.72 -11.86
CA ILE A 58 -7.59 -0.46 -11.04
C ILE A 58 -8.45 -1.40 -11.86
N ASN A 59 -7.91 -2.56 -12.24
CA ASN A 59 -8.62 -3.56 -13.02
C ASN A 59 -8.59 -4.90 -12.32
N TYR A 60 -9.74 -5.55 -12.27
CA TYR A 60 -9.85 -6.93 -11.80
C TYR A 60 -10.38 -7.79 -12.93
N MET A 61 -9.78 -8.97 -13.09
CA MET A 61 -10.30 -9.96 -14.04
C MET A 61 -10.05 -11.37 -13.50
N THR A 62 -10.88 -12.30 -13.93
CA THR A 62 -10.67 -13.72 -13.63
C THR A 62 -9.85 -14.34 -14.74
N ILE A 63 -8.87 -15.17 -14.35
CA ILE A 63 -8.05 -15.93 -15.31
C ILE A 63 -8.25 -17.40 -15.01
N GLY A 64 -8.84 -18.14 -15.96
CA GLY A 64 -9.13 -19.54 -15.76
C GLY A 64 -10.19 -19.75 -14.67
N ASP A 65 -10.16 -20.94 -14.06
CA ASP A 65 -11.13 -21.29 -13.04
C ASP A 65 -10.64 -20.78 -11.67
N ASP A 66 -11.44 -19.96 -11.02
CA ASP A 66 -11.25 -19.53 -9.63
C ASP A 66 -10.00 -18.69 -9.32
N LYS A 67 -9.33 -18.12 -10.32
CA LYS A 67 -8.16 -17.29 -10.06
C LYS A 67 -8.38 -15.86 -10.52
N GLY A 68 -8.06 -14.92 -9.64
CA GLY A 68 -8.20 -13.50 -9.92
C GLY A 68 -6.87 -12.85 -10.27
N LYS A 69 -6.93 -11.81 -11.08
CA LYS A 69 -5.80 -10.98 -11.44
C LYS A 69 -6.20 -9.52 -11.18
N VAL A 70 -5.33 -8.78 -10.52
CA VAL A 70 -5.55 -7.35 -10.29
C VAL A 70 -4.38 -6.59 -10.89
N ASP A 71 -4.69 -5.57 -11.70
CA ASP A 71 -3.70 -4.64 -12.20
C ASP A 71 -3.95 -3.28 -11.58
N ILE A 72 -2.91 -2.68 -11.00
CA ILE A 72 -2.98 -1.31 -10.49
C ILE A 72 -1.96 -0.49 -11.26
N GLY A 73 -2.45 0.48 -12.01
CA GLY A 73 -1.61 1.43 -12.73
C GLY A 73 -1.31 2.62 -11.83
N ILE A 74 -0.06 3.01 -11.76
CA ILE A 74 0.38 4.17 -10.99
C ILE A 74 1.29 5.04 -11.82
N SER A 75 1.28 6.32 -11.53
CA SER A 75 2.14 7.30 -12.20
C SER A 75 2.91 8.07 -11.14
N THR A 76 4.23 8.04 -11.23
CA THR A 76 5.09 8.89 -10.43
C THR A 76 5.49 10.11 -11.27
N VAL A 77 6.31 11.00 -10.72
CA VAL A 77 6.74 12.18 -11.44
C VAL A 77 7.48 11.80 -12.74
N GLU A 78 8.24 10.72 -12.69
CA GLU A 78 9.10 10.35 -13.83
C GLU A 78 8.62 9.14 -14.63
N ASN A 79 7.83 8.26 -14.01
CA ASN A 79 7.55 6.97 -14.60
C ASN A 79 6.09 6.56 -14.43
N HIS A 80 5.69 5.62 -15.26
CA HIS A 80 4.39 4.98 -15.18
C HIS A 80 4.62 3.47 -14.98
N TYR A 81 3.93 2.89 -14.00
CA TYR A 81 4.06 1.47 -13.70
C TYR A 81 2.71 0.78 -13.65
N VAL A 82 2.71 -0.51 -13.92
CA VAL A 82 1.55 -1.37 -13.67
C VAL A 82 2.01 -2.48 -12.73
N ILE A 83 1.36 -2.56 -11.58
CA ILE A 83 1.61 -3.64 -10.61
C ILE A 83 0.54 -4.70 -10.84
N THR A 84 0.96 -5.93 -11.11
CA THR A 84 0.06 -7.04 -11.38
C THR A 84 0.12 -8.04 -10.22
N TYR A 85 -1.04 -8.33 -9.64
CA TYR A 85 -1.20 -9.30 -8.58
C TYR A 85 -1.85 -10.54 -9.16
N LEU A 86 -1.23 -11.70 -8.97
CA LEU A 86 -1.71 -12.98 -9.53
C LEU A 86 -2.19 -13.91 -8.43
N ASP A 87 -3.10 -14.82 -8.81
CA ASP A 87 -3.72 -15.76 -7.90
C ASP A 87 -4.34 -14.99 -6.71
N VAL A 88 -5.13 -13.98 -7.04
CA VAL A 88 -5.77 -13.13 -6.05
C VAL A 88 -6.91 -13.87 -5.39
N GLU A 89 -6.88 -13.94 -4.07
CA GLU A 89 -7.95 -14.59 -3.28
C GLU A 89 -8.95 -13.59 -2.74
N LYS A 90 -8.53 -12.35 -2.52
CA LYS A 90 -9.41 -11.30 -2.03
C LYS A 90 -8.99 -9.97 -2.61
N PHE A 91 -9.98 -9.20 -3.05
CA PHE A 91 -9.74 -7.86 -3.55
C PHE A 91 -10.86 -6.96 -3.06
N LEU A 92 -10.48 -5.91 -2.34
CA LEU A 92 -11.42 -4.94 -1.80
C LEU A 92 -10.93 -3.54 -2.12
N VAL A 93 -11.83 -2.72 -2.63
CA VAL A 93 -11.60 -1.29 -2.82
C VAL A 93 -12.71 -0.57 -2.08
N ASP A 94 -12.32 0.21 -1.08
CA ASP A 94 -13.27 0.99 -0.29
C ASP A 94 -13.04 2.47 -0.60
N ILE A 95 -13.96 3.05 -1.36
CA ILE A 95 -13.88 4.46 -1.75
C ILE A 95 -15.13 5.15 -1.22
N PRO A 96 -15.02 5.85 -0.07
CA PRO A 96 -16.17 6.58 0.48
C PRO A 96 -16.63 7.66 -0.47
N GLN A 97 -17.92 7.66 -0.78
CA GLN A 97 -18.49 8.59 -1.76
C GLN A 97 -18.65 10.01 -1.24
N ASP A 98 -18.59 10.17 0.08
CA ASP A 98 -18.71 11.47 0.72
C ASP A 98 -17.36 12.18 0.88
N LYS A 99 -16.27 11.55 0.49
CA LYS A 99 -14.96 12.18 0.55
C LYS A 99 -14.71 13.07 -0.65
N HIS A 100 -14.13 14.23 -0.39
CA HIS A 100 -13.67 15.11 -1.45
C HIS A 100 -12.20 14.80 -1.70
N TRP A 101 -11.87 14.41 -2.93
CA TRP A 101 -10.51 14.13 -3.32
C TRP A 101 -9.82 15.42 -3.74
N LEU A 102 -8.66 15.68 -3.20
CA LEU A 102 -7.87 16.83 -3.59
C LEU A 102 -7.42 16.66 -5.05
N GLY A 103 -7.86 17.60 -5.89
CA GLY A 103 -7.50 17.58 -7.30
C GLY A 103 -8.16 16.48 -8.11
N GLY A 104 -9.08 15.70 -7.53
CA GLY A 104 -9.74 14.62 -8.23
C GLY A 104 -8.85 13.43 -8.54
N GLU A 105 -7.69 13.33 -7.91
CA GLU A 105 -6.74 12.25 -8.12
C GLU A 105 -6.65 11.36 -6.89
N MET A 106 -6.49 10.05 -7.12
CA MET A 106 -6.27 9.11 -6.04
C MET A 106 -4.75 8.95 -5.87
N ARG A 107 -4.24 9.45 -4.76
CA ARG A 107 -2.80 9.39 -4.47
C ARG A 107 -2.49 8.30 -3.47
N TRP A 108 -1.47 7.53 -3.78
CA TRP A 108 -0.94 6.49 -2.91
C TRP A 108 -0.29 7.16 -1.70
N GLY A 109 -0.81 6.90 -0.51
CA GLY A 109 -0.24 7.44 0.72
C GLY A 109 0.75 6.46 1.32
N TYR A 110 0.22 5.48 2.05
CA TYR A 110 1.04 4.48 2.71
C TYR A 110 0.55 3.09 2.34
N ASP A 111 1.42 2.11 2.47
CA ASP A 111 1.05 0.74 2.20
C ASP A 111 1.76 -0.22 3.15
N GLU A 112 1.21 -1.42 3.29
CA GLU A 112 1.77 -2.47 4.12
C GLU A 112 1.70 -3.80 3.39
N PHE A 113 2.75 -4.60 3.54
CA PHE A 113 2.77 -5.98 3.10
C PHE A 113 2.79 -6.88 4.32
N GLU A 114 1.90 -7.88 4.36
CA GLU A 114 1.84 -8.81 5.47
C GLU A 114 1.64 -10.22 4.94
N LYS A 115 2.36 -11.18 5.52
CA LYS A 115 2.20 -12.58 5.15
C LYS A 115 0.96 -13.13 5.87
N VAL A 116 0.09 -13.78 5.09
CA VAL A 116 -1.12 -14.40 5.64
C VAL A 116 -1.07 -15.91 5.41
N LYS A 117 -2.06 -16.64 5.88
CA LYS A 117 -2.07 -18.10 5.82
C LYS A 117 -2.04 -18.62 4.39
N GLY A 118 -1.45 -19.81 4.22
CA GLY A 118 -1.47 -20.48 2.92
C GLY A 118 -0.45 -19.99 1.92
N GLY A 119 0.61 -19.34 2.39
CA GLY A 119 1.65 -18.84 1.50
C GLY A 119 1.22 -17.60 0.71
N LEU A 120 0.18 -16.94 1.16
CA LEU A 120 -0.34 -15.74 0.50
C LEU A 120 0.19 -14.49 1.17
N TRP A 121 0.11 -13.38 0.46
CA TRP A 121 0.48 -12.06 0.95
C TRP A 121 -0.70 -11.12 0.89
N GLU A 122 -0.76 -10.22 1.83
CA GLU A 122 -1.73 -9.13 1.79
C GLU A 122 -1.00 -7.81 1.56
N HIS A 123 -1.44 -7.06 0.57
CA HIS A 123 -0.97 -5.71 0.33
C HIS A 123 -2.13 -4.76 0.60
N ARG A 124 -1.99 -3.91 1.59
CA ARG A 124 -2.97 -2.88 1.91
C ARG A 124 -2.39 -1.54 1.52
N ILE A 125 -3.15 -0.78 0.74
CA ILE A 125 -2.73 0.52 0.24
C ILE A 125 -3.72 1.55 0.75
N LEU A 126 -3.24 2.53 1.49
CA LEU A 126 -4.05 3.63 1.95
C LEU A 126 -3.81 4.82 1.03
N THR A 127 -4.86 5.25 0.35
CA THR A 127 -4.82 6.39 -0.56
C THR A 127 -5.61 7.54 0.04
N ASP A 128 -5.49 8.73 -0.56
CA ASP A 128 -6.29 9.86 -0.12
C ASP A 128 -7.76 9.75 -0.54
N GLY A 129 -8.09 8.82 -1.44
CA GLY A 129 -9.45 8.57 -1.89
C GLY A 129 -10.09 7.33 -1.30
N GLY A 130 -9.34 6.50 -0.58
CA GLY A 130 -9.87 5.27 -0.02
C GLY A 130 -8.79 4.24 0.25
N GLU A 131 -9.21 3.00 0.46
CA GLU A 131 -8.32 1.91 0.83
C GLU A 131 -8.43 0.77 -0.17
N ILE A 132 -7.30 0.15 -0.49
CA ILE A 132 -7.23 -1.02 -1.37
C ILE A 132 -6.60 -2.16 -0.57
N GLN A 133 -7.23 -3.34 -0.65
CA GLN A 133 -6.72 -4.54 0.02
C GLN A 133 -6.67 -5.68 -0.99
N ILE A 134 -5.52 -6.32 -1.14
CA ILE A 134 -5.34 -7.41 -2.08
C ILE A 134 -4.63 -8.55 -1.38
N ILE A 135 -5.25 -9.73 -1.38
CA ILE A 135 -4.60 -10.96 -0.90
C ILE A 135 -4.25 -11.77 -2.14
N TYR A 136 -2.98 -12.05 -2.33
CA TYR A 136 -2.46 -12.58 -3.58
C TYR A 136 -1.30 -13.55 -3.32
N LYS A 137 -0.90 -14.28 -4.36
CA LYS A 137 0.23 -15.20 -4.27
C LYS A 137 1.49 -14.67 -4.93
N LYS A 138 1.36 -14.04 -6.09
CA LYS A 138 2.50 -13.51 -6.86
C LYS A 138 2.27 -12.08 -7.28
N LEU A 139 3.35 -11.34 -7.45
CA LEU A 139 3.31 -9.93 -7.83
C LEU A 139 4.34 -9.67 -8.90
N LYS A 140 3.98 -8.84 -9.88
CA LYS A 140 4.87 -8.38 -10.95
C LYS A 140 4.75 -6.87 -11.10
N ILE A 141 5.72 -6.26 -11.75
CA ILE A 141 5.68 -4.84 -12.10
C ILE A 141 6.25 -4.65 -13.51
N GLN A 142 5.63 -3.72 -14.23
CA GLN A 142 6.10 -3.33 -15.54
C GLN A 142 6.27 -1.82 -15.63
#